data_e72332b5f6edbda07c7a8d6895b50bdb
#
_entry.id   e72332b5f6edbda07c7a8d6895b50bdb
#
_cell.length_a   1.000
_cell.length_b   1.000
_cell.length_c   1.000
_cell.angle_alpha   90.00
_cell.angle_beta   90.00
_cell.angle_gamma   90.00
#
_symmetry.space_group_name_H-M   'P 1'
#
loop_
_entity.id
_entity.type
_entity.pdbx_description
1 polymer ?
#
loop_
_entity_poly.entity_id
_entity_poly.type
_entity_poly.pdbx_seq_one_letter_code
_entity_poly.pdbx_strand_id
1 'polypeptide(L)'
;MLEIGSLVDGKYKILNVVGKGGMSVVYLAMNERANKQWAIKEVRKDGVQDFEVVKQNLIVETDILKNLNHPNLPSIIDVIDREDSFLIVMDYIEGKALSDVLKEYGAQPQEYVIEWAKQLCDVLGYLHSRVPPIIYRDMKPSNVMLKPDGNLTLIDFGTAREFKASKVEDTTCL
;
A
#
# COMPACT_ATOMS: atom_id res chain seq x y z
N MET A 1 0.52 -18.94 5.38
CA MET A 1 -0.20 -18.31 4.23
C MET A 1 -1.69 -18.56 4.41
N LEU A 2 -2.49 -17.53 4.19
CA LEU A 2 -3.95 -17.68 4.21
C LEU A 2 -4.39 -18.60 3.05
N GLU A 3 -5.35 -19.46 3.31
CA GLU A 3 -5.88 -20.39 2.29
C GLU A 3 -7.00 -19.72 1.50
N ILE A 4 -7.04 -19.98 0.19
CA ILE A 4 -8.13 -19.51 -0.67
C ILE A 4 -9.44 -20.17 -0.20
N GLY A 5 -10.50 -19.37 -0.06
CA GLY A 5 -11.79 -19.78 0.48
C GLY A 5 -11.92 -19.69 2.01
N SER A 6 -10.80 -19.52 2.73
CA SER A 6 -10.85 -19.36 4.20
C SER A 6 -11.40 -17.98 4.60
N LEU A 7 -11.97 -17.92 5.82
CA LEU A 7 -12.46 -16.68 6.41
C LEU A 7 -11.43 -16.11 7.40
N VAL A 8 -11.04 -14.87 7.16
CA VAL A 8 -10.23 -14.07 8.08
C VAL A 8 -11.15 -13.26 8.96
N ASP A 9 -10.97 -13.37 10.29
CA ASP A 9 -11.77 -12.68 11.31
C ASP A 9 -13.31 -12.86 11.14
N GLY A 10 -13.72 -13.99 10.57
CA GLY A 10 -15.15 -14.28 10.32
C GLY A 10 -15.84 -13.32 9.32
N LYS A 11 -15.10 -12.45 8.65
CA LYS A 11 -15.63 -11.38 7.78
C LYS A 11 -15.09 -11.43 6.35
N TYR A 12 -13.80 -11.74 6.19
CA TYR A 12 -13.11 -11.56 4.91
C TYR A 12 -12.78 -12.93 4.30
N LYS A 13 -13.49 -13.31 3.26
CA LYS A 13 -13.24 -14.55 2.50
C LYS A 13 -12.11 -14.33 1.52
N ILE A 14 -11.04 -15.09 1.63
CA ILE A 14 -9.90 -15.03 0.72
C ILE A 14 -10.29 -15.58 -0.65
N LEU A 15 -10.14 -14.75 -1.68
CA LEU A 15 -10.48 -15.13 -3.06
C LEU A 15 -9.25 -15.54 -3.85
N ASN A 16 -8.17 -14.76 -3.76
CA ASN A 16 -6.97 -14.98 -4.57
C ASN A 16 -5.74 -14.30 -3.94
N VAL A 17 -4.56 -14.69 -4.40
CA VAL A 17 -3.30 -13.97 -4.16
C VAL A 17 -3.10 -12.98 -5.29
N VAL A 18 -2.95 -11.69 -4.96
CA VAL A 18 -2.77 -10.61 -5.96
C VAL A 18 -1.35 -10.04 -5.98
N GLY A 19 -0.55 -10.31 -4.93
CA GLY A 19 0.84 -9.88 -4.87
C GLY A 19 1.66 -10.71 -3.89
N LYS A 20 2.94 -10.94 -4.22
CA LYS A 20 3.92 -11.56 -3.31
C LYS A 20 5.16 -10.69 -3.29
N GLY A 21 5.51 -10.16 -2.12
CA GLY A 21 6.77 -9.49 -1.85
C GLY A 21 7.72 -10.40 -1.07
N GLY A 22 8.94 -9.92 -0.82
CA GLY A 22 9.94 -10.68 -0.05
C GLY A 22 9.53 -11.00 1.39
N MET A 23 8.66 -10.17 2.00
CA MET A 23 8.27 -10.26 3.41
C MET A 23 6.76 -10.28 3.62
N SER A 24 5.97 -10.09 2.58
CA SER A 24 4.50 -10.01 2.69
C SER A 24 3.80 -10.61 1.49
N VAL A 25 2.57 -11.05 1.72
CA VAL A 25 1.66 -11.52 0.68
C VAL A 25 0.41 -10.66 0.71
N VAL A 26 -0.07 -10.26 -0.46
CA VAL A 26 -1.30 -9.49 -0.60
C VAL A 26 -2.37 -10.37 -1.23
N TYR A 27 -3.53 -10.42 -0.60
CA TYR A 27 -4.68 -11.21 -1.04
C TYR A 27 -5.82 -10.29 -1.45
N LEU A 28 -6.58 -10.73 -2.45
CA LEU A 28 -7.92 -10.24 -2.69
C LEU A 28 -8.88 -10.99 -1.75
N ALA A 29 -9.69 -10.24 -1.03
CA ALA A 29 -10.70 -10.78 -0.13
C ALA A 29 -12.07 -10.13 -0.38
N MET A 30 -13.14 -10.87 -0.06
CA MET A 30 -14.52 -10.41 -0.14
C MET A 30 -15.13 -10.36 1.26
N ASN A 31 -15.69 -9.24 1.62
CA ASN A 31 -16.66 -9.19 2.71
C ASN A 31 -18.06 -9.40 2.11
N GLU A 32 -18.59 -10.62 2.25
CA GLU A 32 -19.89 -11.01 1.65
C GLU A 32 -21.05 -10.18 2.22
N ARG A 33 -20.98 -9.77 3.51
CA ARG A 33 -22.02 -8.94 4.14
C ARG A 33 -22.04 -7.51 3.60
N ALA A 34 -20.87 -6.95 3.33
CA ALA A 34 -20.74 -5.61 2.76
C ALA A 34 -20.81 -5.62 1.22
N ASN A 35 -20.76 -6.80 0.60
CA ASN A 35 -20.63 -7.00 -0.85
C ASN A 35 -19.49 -6.15 -1.44
N LYS A 36 -18.34 -6.15 -0.74
CA LYS A 36 -17.19 -5.31 -1.12
C LYS A 36 -15.89 -6.10 -1.06
N GLN A 37 -15.03 -5.86 -2.06
CA GLN A 37 -13.69 -6.42 -2.14
C GLN A 37 -12.70 -5.55 -1.37
N TRP A 38 -11.71 -6.22 -0.75
CA TRP A 38 -10.64 -5.62 0.02
C TRP A 38 -9.31 -6.27 -0.32
N ALA A 39 -8.22 -5.55 -0.12
CA ALA A 39 -6.87 -6.11 -0.11
C ALA A 39 -6.48 -6.45 1.34
N ILE A 40 -5.90 -7.64 1.54
CA ILE A 40 -5.32 -8.03 2.84
C ILE A 40 -3.83 -8.25 2.63
N LYS A 41 -3.00 -7.40 3.26
CA LYS A 41 -1.54 -7.53 3.31
C LYS A 41 -1.18 -8.34 4.56
N GLU A 42 -0.58 -9.51 4.37
CA GLU A 42 -0.15 -10.43 5.44
C GLU A 42 1.37 -10.44 5.55
N VAL A 43 1.89 -10.24 6.76
CA VAL A 43 3.26 -10.61 7.15
C VAL A 43 3.20 -11.71 8.16
N ARG A 44 4.04 -12.74 7.99
CA ARG A 44 4.06 -13.95 8.84
C ARG A 44 5.41 -14.14 9.51
N LYS A 45 5.38 -14.66 10.72
CA LYS A 45 6.57 -14.96 11.51
C LYS A 45 7.50 -15.98 10.85
N ASP A 46 6.95 -17.00 10.20
CA ASP A 46 7.71 -18.04 9.50
C ASP A 46 8.29 -17.60 8.14
N GLY A 47 7.88 -16.43 7.65
CA GLY A 47 8.32 -15.89 6.35
C GLY A 47 9.47 -14.86 6.43
N VAL A 48 9.90 -14.45 7.63
CA VAL A 48 10.87 -13.38 7.83
C VAL A 48 11.83 -13.69 8.99
N GLN A 49 13.11 -13.26 8.87
CA GLN A 49 14.11 -13.49 9.91
C GLN A 49 13.82 -12.69 11.19
N ASP A 50 13.35 -11.43 11.04
CA ASP A 50 13.06 -10.53 12.15
C ASP A 50 11.60 -10.08 12.10
N PHE A 51 10.67 -10.99 12.42
CA PHE A 51 9.22 -10.73 12.36
C PHE A 51 8.82 -9.48 13.14
N GLU A 52 9.35 -9.28 14.34
CA GLU A 52 9.00 -8.11 15.17
C GLU A 52 9.42 -6.80 14.51
N VAL A 53 10.58 -6.75 13.84
CA VAL A 53 11.04 -5.56 13.11
C VAL A 53 10.14 -5.28 11.91
N VAL A 54 9.78 -6.31 11.14
CA VAL A 54 8.90 -6.16 9.98
C VAL A 54 7.49 -5.79 10.41
N LYS A 55 6.96 -6.40 11.47
CA LYS A 55 5.68 -6.07 12.07
C LYS A 55 5.67 -4.61 12.56
N GLN A 56 6.72 -4.16 13.24
CA GLN A 56 6.83 -2.77 13.70
C GLN A 56 6.83 -1.76 12.53
N ASN A 57 7.53 -2.08 11.44
CA ASN A 57 7.49 -1.24 10.24
C ASN A 57 6.08 -1.17 9.63
N LEU A 58 5.36 -2.29 9.63
CA LEU A 58 3.98 -2.36 9.14
C LEU A 58 3.01 -1.56 10.02
N ILE A 59 3.22 -1.57 11.34
CA ILE A 59 2.47 -0.74 12.28
C ILE A 59 2.68 0.75 11.97
N VAL A 60 3.94 1.17 11.75
CA VAL A 60 4.25 2.56 11.37
C VAL A 60 3.59 2.94 10.04
N GLU A 61 3.65 2.06 9.02
CA GLU A 61 2.95 2.24 7.75
C GLU A 61 1.44 2.44 7.95
N THR A 62 0.84 1.58 8.78
CA THR A 62 -0.59 1.63 9.11
C THR A 62 -0.94 2.92 9.85
N ASP A 63 -0.13 3.33 10.82
CA ASP A 63 -0.33 4.54 11.61
C ASP A 63 -0.27 5.81 10.76
N ILE A 64 0.57 5.83 9.73
CA ILE A 64 0.59 6.90 8.75
C ILE A 64 -0.70 6.89 7.93
N LEU A 65 -1.01 5.74 7.29
CA LEU A 65 -2.13 5.64 6.35
C LEU A 65 -3.50 5.86 6.98
N LYS A 66 -3.74 5.37 8.21
CA LYS A 66 -5.06 5.47 8.86
C LYS A 66 -5.53 6.91 9.11
N ASN A 67 -4.59 7.87 9.15
CA ASN A 67 -4.87 9.29 9.36
C ASN A 67 -4.92 10.09 8.05
N LEU A 68 -4.80 9.42 6.89
CA LEU A 68 -4.81 10.05 5.58
C LEU A 68 -6.15 9.80 4.88
N ASN A 69 -6.64 10.82 4.20
CA ASN A 69 -7.82 10.73 3.34
C ASN A 69 -7.57 11.52 2.06
N HIS A 70 -7.31 10.82 0.97
CA HIS A 70 -7.04 11.41 -0.35
C HIS A 70 -7.45 10.42 -1.45
N PRO A 71 -8.04 10.86 -2.58
CA PRO A 71 -8.52 9.97 -3.63
C PRO A 71 -7.43 9.11 -4.30
N ASN A 72 -6.17 9.55 -4.22
CA ASN A 72 -5.01 8.82 -4.75
C ASN A 72 -4.26 7.99 -3.67
N LEU A 73 -4.88 7.77 -2.50
CA LEU A 73 -4.36 6.93 -1.41
C LEU A 73 -5.36 5.83 -1.05
N PRO A 74 -4.89 4.62 -0.68
CA PRO A 74 -5.77 3.59 -0.13
C PRO A 74 -6.16 3.93 1.31
N SER A 75 -7.38 3.55 1.71
CA SER A 75 -7.83 3.64 3.10
C SER A 75 -7.56 2.34 3.83
N ILE A 76 -7.11 2.42 5.08
CA ILE A 76 -7.04 1.28 6.00
C ILE A 76 -8.43 1.06 6.59
N ILE A 77 -8.89 -0.18 6.57
CA ILE A 77 -10.22 -0.58 7.02
C ILE A 77 -10.16 -1.33 8.34
N ASP A 78 -9.16 -2.22 8.49
CA ASP A 78 -9.03 -3.06 9.66
C ASP A 78 -7.56 -3.47 9.85
N VAL A 79 -7.19 -3.80 11.10
CA VAL A 79 -5.87 -4.33 11.45
C VAL A 79 -6.08 -5.52 12.35
N ILE A 80 -5.49 -6.66 11.97
CA ILE A 80 -5.65 -7.92 12.69
C ILE A 80 -4.26 -8.37 13.15
N ASP A 81 -4.01 -8.25 14.45
CA ASP A 81 -2.78 -8.68 15.09
C ASP A 81 -2.95 -10.08 15.65
N ARG A 82 -2.11 -11.02 15.21
CA ARG A 82 -2.08 -12.41 15.67
C ARG A 82 -0.69 -12.75 16.18
N GLU A 83 -0.57 -13.81 16.93
CA GLU A 83 0.70 -14.28 17.48
C GLU A 83 1.74 -14.62 16.40
N ASP A 84 1.29 -15.16 15.27
CA ASP A 84 2.12 -15.65 14.16
C ASP A 84 2.04 -14.82 12.88
N SER A 85 1.17 -13.81 12.84
CA SER A 85 0.94 -13.00 11.64
C SER A 85 0.33 -11.63 11.97
N PHE A 86 0.64 -10.65 11.13
CA PHE A 86 0.06 -9.32 11.18
C PHE A 86 -0.60 -9.01 9.83
N LEU A 87 -1.87 -8.61 9.87
CA LEU A 87 -2.65 -8.37 8.67
C LEU A 87 -3.20 -6.94 8.66
N ILE A 88 -3.13 -6.30 7.49
CA ILE A 88 -3.77 -5.01 7.23
C ILE A 88 -4.83 -5.22 6.17
N VAL A 89 -6.07 -4.83 6.47
CA VAL A 89 -7.18 -4.80 5.53
C VAL A 89 -7.33 -3.38 5.00
N MET A 90 -7.27 -3.21 3.67
CA MET A 90 -7.30 -1.92 3.02
C MET A 90 -8.11 -1.95 1.72
N ASP A 91 -8.34 -0.80 1.11
CA ASP A 91 -8.97 -0.72 -0.19
C ASP A 91 -8.25 -1.62 -1.21
N TYR A 92 -9.03 -2.44 -1.92
CA TYR A 92 -8.53 -3.13 -3.10
C TYR A 92 -8.50 -2.15 -4.27
N ILE A 93 -7.32 -1.93 -4.81
CA ILE A 93 -7.12 -1.04 -5.97
C ILE A 93 -7.14 -1.90 -7.23
N GLU A 94 -8.26 -1.87 -7.94
CA GLU A 94 -8.35 -2.49 -9.24
C GLU A 94 -7.51 -1.71 -10.26
N GLY A 95 -6.68 -2.42 -11.03
CA GLY A 95 -5.82 -1.79 -12.04
C GLY A 95 -4.49 -2.52 -12.23
N LYS A 96 -3.55 -1.81 -12.84
CA LYS A 96 -2.17 -2.29 -13.08
C LYS A 96 -1.16 -1.30 -12.52
N ALA A 97 -0.04 -1.81 -12.01
CA ALA A 97 1.08 -0.93 -11.68
C ALA A 97 1.60 -0.24 -12.95
N LEU A 98 2.03 1.01 -12.84
CA LEU A 98 2.60 1.74 -14.00
C LEU A 98 3.82 1.02 -14.59
N SER A 99 4.59 0.28 -13.78
CA SER A 99 5.67 -0.58 -14.27
C SER A 99 5.18 -1.65 -15.24
N ASP A 100 4.02 -2.24 -14.98
CA ASP A 100 3.44 -3.28 -15.82
C ASP A 100 2.82 -2.65 -17.08
N VAL A 101 2.20 -1.47 -16.95
CA VAL A 101 1.70 -0.69 -18.09
C VAL A 101 2.85 -0.35 -19.05
N LEU A 102 3.98 0.13 -18.52
CA LEU A 102 5.16 0.47 -19.32
C LEU A 102 5.78 -0.77 -19.98
N LYS A 103 5.80 -1.90 -19.28
CA LYS A 103 6.31 -3.18 -19.82
C LYS A 103 5.43 -3.73 -20.92
N GLU A 104 4.10 -3.61 -20.81
CA GLU A 104 3.14 -4.18 -21.74
C GLU A 104 2.94 -3.28 -22.97
N TYR A 105 2.86 -1.96 -22.78
CA TYR A 105 2.47 -0.99 -23.81
C TYR A 105 3.60 -0.05 -24.24
N GLY A 106 4.75 -0.07 -23.56
CA GLY A 106 5.88 0.82 -23.84
C GLY A 106 5.64 2.27 -23.43
N ALA A 107 6.25 3.20 -24.18
CA ALA A 107 6.12 4.63 -23.95
C ALA A 107 4.65 5.08 -24.06
N GLN A 108 4.24 5.92 -23.12
CA GLN A 108 2.87 6.41 -23.04
C GLN A 108 2.73 7.80 -23.70
N PRO A 109 1.54 8.13 -24.25
CA PRO A 109 1.26 9.47 -24.79
C PRO A 109 1.53 10.57 -23.77
N GLN A 110 2.10 11.67 -24.22
CA GLN A 110 2.49 12.80 -23.36
C GLN A 110 1.31 13.33 -22.51
N GLU A 111 0.13 13.40 -23.08
CA GLU A 111 -1.11 13.82 -22.41
C GLU A 111 -1.43 12.98 -21.18
N TYR A 112 -1.31 11.64 -21.28
CA TYR A 112 -1.53 10.76 -20.13
C TYR A 112 -0.46 10.97 -19.05
N VAL A 113 0.80 11.09 -19.45
CA VAL A 113 1.91 11.31 -18.51
C VAL A 113 1.75 12.64 -17.77
N ILE A 114 1.28 13.70 -18.45
CA ILE A 114 0.99 14.98 -17.82
C ILE A 114 -0.14 14.87 -16.78
N GLU A 115 -1.25 14.18 -17.12
CA GLU A 115 -2.35 13.98 -16.18
C GLU A 115 -1.93 13.11 -14.97
N TRP A 116 -1.12 12.09 -15.19
CA TRP A 116 -0.56 11.30 -14.10
C TRP A 116 0.37 12.14 -13.20
N ALA A 117 1.22 12.97 -13.80
CA ALA A 117 2.11 13.86 -13.06
C ALA A 117 1.33 14.86 -12.19
N LYS A 118 0.24 15.42 -12.69
CA LYS A 118 -0.65 16.30 -11.90
C LYS A 118 -1.22 15.58 -10.67
N GLN A 119 -1.73 14.37 -10.85
CA GLN A 119 -2.26 13.57 -9.74
C GLN A 119 -1.18 13.23 -8.71
N LEU A 120 0.03 12.88 -9.17
CA LEU A 120 1.16 12.61 -8.27
C LEU A 120 1.60 13.85 -7.51
N CYS A 121 1.66 15.03 -8.17
CA CYS A 121 1.96 16.29 -7.50
C CYS A 121 0.89 16.65 -6.46
N ASP A 122 -0.39 16.39 -6.75
CA ASP A 122 -1.49 16.66 -5.83
C ASP A 122 -1.39 15.82 -4.56
N VAL A 123 -1.23 14.50 -4.70
CA VAL A 123 -1.09 13.60 -3.55
C VAL A 123 0.19 13.86 -2.75
N LEU A 124 1.31 14.18 -3.40
CA LEU A 124 2.55 14.55 -2.70
C LEU A 124 2.38 15.88 -1.96
N GLY A 125 1.73 16.87 -2.58
CA GLY A 125 1.39 18.14 -1.93
C GLY A 125 0.53 17.91 -0.68
N TYR A 126 -0.46 17.02 -0.77
CA TYR A 126 -1.28 16.61 0.37
C TYR A 126 -0.43 15.99 1.49
N LEU A 127 0.46 15.04 1.18
CA LEU A 127 1.33 14.39 2.18
C LEU A 127 2.27 15.42 2.84
N HIS A 128 2.88 16.30 2.06
CA HIS A 128 3.80 17.33 2.56
C HIS A 128 3.08 18.40 3.40
N SER A 129 1.78 18.62 3.19
CA SER A 129 0.97 19.56 3.99
C SER A 129 0.52 19.02 5.35
N ARG A 130 0.79 17.74 5.66
CA ARG A 130 0.46 17.18 6.98
C ARG A 130 1.36 17.76 8.06
N VAL A 131 0.91 17.61 9.30
CA VAL A 131 1.67 18.08 10.49
C VAL A 131 1.82 16.90 11.45
N PRO A 132 3.02 16.30 11.55
CA PRO A 132 4.23 16.61 10.78
C PRO A 132 4.11 16.22 9.29
N PRO A 133 4.89 16.84 8.38
CA PRO A 133 4.90 16.45 6.97
C PRO A 133 5.29 14.99 6.76
N ILE A 134 4.65 14.33 5.80
CA ILE A 134 4.94 12.93 5.45
C ILE A 134 5.72 12.90 4.16
N ILE A 135 6.90 12.27 4.17
CA ILE A 135 7.74 12.08 3.00
C ILE A 135 7.59 10.64 2.50
N TYR A 136 7.15 10.46 1.26
CA TYR A 136 6.86 9.14 0.68
C TYR A 136 8.11 8.30 0.41
N ARG A 137 9.17 8.88 -0.11
CA ARG A 137 10.55 8.38 -0.32
C ARG A 137 10.76 7.28 -1.37
N ASP A 138 9.75 6.51 -1.78
CA ASP A 138 9.89 5.41 -2.75
C ASP A 138 8.97 5.60 -3.98
N MET A 139 9.04 6.79 -4.61
CA MET A 139 8.28 7.07 -5.82
C MET A 139 8.90 6.35 -7.01
N LYS A 140 8.20 5.31 -7.49
CA LYS A 140 8.58 4.53 -8.67
C LYS A 140 7.35 3.94 -9.34
N PRO A 141 7.40 3.59 -10.64
CA PRO A 141 6.24 3.09 -11.38
C PRO A 141 5.58 1.84 -10.78
N SER A 142 6.35 0.98 -10.09
CA SER A 142 5.81 -0.21 -9.42
C SER A 142 5.00 0.09 -8.15
N ASN A 143 5.12 1.30 -7.59
CA ASN A 143 4.39 1.75 -6.42
C ASN A 143 3.20 2.68 -6.76
N VAL A 144 2.85 2.77 -8.04
CA VAL A 144 1.73 3.58 -8.54
C VAL A 144 0.78 2.69 -9.33
N MET A 145 -0.45 2.53 -8.86
CA MET A 145 -1.49 1.79 -9.57
C MET A 145 -2.28 2.73 -10.49
N LEU A 146 -2.42 2.34 -11.75
CA LEU A 146 -3.34 2.98 -12.70
C LEU A 146 -4.66 2.22 -12.71
N LYS A 147 -5.73 2.90 -12.31
CA LYS A 147 -7.10 2.36 -12.32
C LYS A 147 -7.73 2.45 -13.71
N PRO A 148 -8.79 1.66 -13.99
CA PRO A 148 -9.50 1.71 -15.27
C PRO A 148 -10.09 3.08 -15.62
N ASP A 149 -10.39 3.90 -14.61
CA ASP A 149 -10.91 5.27 -14.76
C ASP A 149 -9.83 6.33 -15.06
N GLY A 150 -8.55 5.92 -15.19
CA GLY A 150 -7.41 6.80 -15.43
C GLY A 150 -6.83 7.45 -14.17
N ASN A 151 -7.42 7.19 -13.01
CA ASN A 151 -6.90 7.70 -11.74
C ASN A 151 -5.74 6.84 -11.23
N LEU A 152 -4.79 7.51 -10.57
CA LEU A 152 -3.66 6.86 -9.92
C LEU A 152 -3.93 6.63 -8.43
N THR A 153 -3.31 5.60 -7.87
CA THR A 153 -3.26 5.38 -6.43
C THR A 153 -1.85 4.99 -6.03
N LEU A 154 -1.26 5.72 -5.07
CA LEU A 154 0.01 5.32 -4.46
C LEU A 154 -0.23 4.10 -3.56
N ILE A 155 0.62 3.09 -3.73
CA ILE A 155 0.64 1.90 -2.90
C ILE A 155 2.01 1.78 -2.24
N ASP A 156 2.12 1.00 -1.16
CA ASP A 156 3.35 0.74 -0.42
C ASP A 156 3.94 1.97 0.30
N PHE A 157 3.51 2.14 1.55
CA PHE A 157 3.97 3.20 2.47
C PHE A 157 5.07 2.71 3.43
N GLY A 158 5.65 1.55 3.20
CA GLY A 158 6.67 0.95 4.07
C GLY A 158 7.91 1.82 4.29
N THR A 159 8.24 2.68 3.33
CA THR A 159 9.36 3.64 3.43
C THR A 159 8.92 5.05 3.82
N ALA A 160 7.63 5.36 3.82
CA ALA A 160 7.13 6.67 4.20
C ALA A 160 7.49 7.00 5.66
N ARG A 161 7.82 8.26 5.93
CA ARG A 161 8.17 8.73 7.28
C ARG A 161 7.66 10.16 7.50
N GLU A 162 7.32 10.43 8.76
CA GLU A 162 7.09 11.79 9.23
C GLU A 162 8.41 12.55 9.26
N PHE A 163 8.42 13.77 8.72
CA PHE A 163 9.56 14.66 8.79
C PHE A 163 9.66 15.31 10.17
N LYS A 164 10.76 15.04 10.90
CA LYS A 164 11.08 15.66 12.19
C LYS A 164 12.26 16.62 12.02
N ALA A 165 12.02 17.92 12.07
CA ALA A 165 13.04 18.96 11.87
C ALA A 165 14.24 18.90 12.83
N SER A 166 14.15 18.15 13.93
CA SER A 166 15.20 18.03 14.97
C SER A 166 16.16 16.85 14.79
N LYS A 167 16.02 16.01 13.74
CA LYS A 167 16.97 14.93 13.45
C LYS A 167 17.75 15.22 12.17
N VAL A 168 18.94 15.82 12.34
CA VAL A 168 19.97 15.96 11.31
C VAL A 168 20.67 14.62 10.98
N GLU A 169 20.19 13.50 11.53
CA GLU A 169 20.78 12.18 11.38
C GLU A 169 19.80 11.18 10.73
N ASP A 170 19.33 11.49 9.51
CA ASP A 170 18.90 10.42 8.61
C ASP A 170 20.07 10.16 7.63
N THR A 171 21.09 9.48 8.12
CA THR A 171 22.14 8.95 7.26
C THR A 171 21.51 7.84 6.45
N THR A 172 21.03 8.20 5.27
CA THR A 172 20.57 7.24 4.27
C THR A 172 21.82 6.50 3.79
N CYS A 173 22.01 5.29 4.28
CA CYS A 173 22.88 4.35 3.59
C CYS A 173 22.22 4.03 2.25
N LEU A 174 22.86 4.48 1.17
CA LEU A 174 22.63 4.02 -0.19
C LEU A 174 23.07 2.56 -0.34
#